data_90ba5e02ba7e6c711e77f7de24d06d14
#
_entry.id   90ba5e02ba7e6c711e77f7de24d06d14
#
_cell.length_a   1.000
_cell.length_b   1.000
_cell.length_c   1.000
_cell.angle_alpha   90.00
_cell.angle_beta   90.00
_cell.angle_gamma   90.00
#
_symmetry.space_group_name_H-M   'P 1'
#
loop_
_entity.id
_entity.type
_entity.pdbx_description
1 polymer ?
#
loop_
_entity_poly.entity_id
_entity_poly.type
_entity_poly.pdbx_seq_one_letter_code
_entity_poly.pdbx_strand_id
1 'polypeptide(L)'
;LRDFSQTYYKAELKNPNFFVRAYMSETDDGDSYNMTALGLLTTQALAPTYIGTYAGALLPKILTGQTVTDADKAAAQAAAYAAVQPGAGTNLAEDQLKAVREGLFQRGGAGFIDNSRLYHTEFNYNFGHLIDFAEIQVGGNFRRYDLFSDGTVFNENQGNGTYERIEIDEFGFYTQISKKFDRLKATASIRYDKNENFDGQVTPRASLVYSAGKDREHNFRASFQTGFRNPDTQAQFIFFPSTSGILLGSTRAN
;
A
#
# COMPACT_ATOMS: atom_id res chain seq x y z
N LEU A 1 -9.61 9.70 1.14
CA LEU A 1 -8.41 10.38 1.63
C LEU A 1 -8.77 11.80 2.02
N ARG A 2 -8.25 12.28 3.14
CA ARG A 2 -8.43 13.64 3.63
C ARG A 2 -7.09 14.16 4.13
N ASP A 3 -6.69 15.34 3.65
CA ASP A 3 -5.42 15.98 3.96
C ASP A 3 -4.19 15.08 3.67
N PHE A 4 -4.35 14.18 2.70
CA PHE A 4 -3.29 13.28 2.22
C PHE A 4 -2.17 14.08 1.55
N SER A 5 -0.94 13.76 1.88
CA SER A 5 0.25 14.31 1.22
C SER A 5 1.26 13.23 0.85
N GLN A 6 1.99 13.48 -0.23
CA GLN A 6 3.15 12.70 -0.60
C GLN A 6 4.31 13.63 -0.92
N THR A 7 5.41 13.48 -0.19
CA THR A 7 6.61 14.28 -0.35
C THR A 7 7.69 13.48 -1.06
N TYR A 8 8.40 14.10 -1.98
CA TYR A 8 9.45 13.48 -2.76
C TYR A 8 10.68 14.39 -2.84
N TYR A 9 11.82 13.87 -2.40
CA TYR A 9 13.12 14.51 -2.50
C TYR A 9 14.03 13.70 -3.39
N LYS A 10 14.75 14.34 -4.31
CA LYS A 10 15.65 13.67 -5.24
C LYS A 10 16.94 14.46 -5.40
N ALA A 11 18.07 13.76 -5.40
CA ALA A 11 19.36 14.25 -5.83
C ALA A 11 19.93 13.34 -6.92
N GLU A 12 20.53 13.91 -7.95
CA GLU A 12 21.15 13.17 -9.05
C GLU A 12 22.44 13.85 -9.50
N LEU A 13 23.50 13.04 -9.61
CA LEU A 13 24.75 13.42 -10.27
C LEU A 13 24.93 12.51 -11.48
N LYS A 14 25.13 13.09 -12.65
CA LYS A 14 25.31 12.34 -13.89
C LYS A 14 26.29 13.00 -14.84
N ASN A 15 26.92 12.17 -15.64
CA ASN A 15 27.69 12.56 -16.82
C ASN A 15 27.48 11.51 -17.94
N PRO A 16 28.12 11.60 -19.12
CA PRO A 16 27.95 10.60 -20.18
C PRO A 16 28.28 9.17 -19.80
N ASN A 17 29.11 8.96 -18.78
CA ASN A 17 29.63 7.64 -18.40
C ASN A 17 28.98 7.06 -17.15
N PHE A 18 28.41 7.89 -16.26
CA PHE A 18 27.78 7.40 -15.05
C PHE A 18 26.59 8.25 -14.59
N PHE A 19 25.77 7.66 -13.77
CA PHE A 19 24.90 8.41 -12.86
C PHE A 19 24.89 7.78 -11.47
N VAL A 20 24.69 8.64 -10.47
CA VAL A 20 24.31 8.26 -9.11
C VAL A 20 23.05 9.05 -8.77
N ARG A 21 22.04 8.37 -8.27
CA ARG A 21 20.76 8.98 -7.90
C ARG A 21 20.35 8.50 -6.52
N ALA A 22 19.87 9.43 -5.70
CA ALA A 22 19.23 9.12 -4.44
C ALA A 22 17.88 9.84 -4.37
N TYR A 23 16.87 9.18 -3.82
CA TYR A 23 15.60 9.82 -3.53
C TYR A 23 14.96 9.25 -2.27
N MET A 24 14.11 10.06 -1.66
CA MET A 24 13.21 9.68 -0.58
C MET A 24 11.79 10.02 -0.99
N SER A 25 10.86 9.13 -0.73
CA SER A 25 9.42 9.36 -0.83
C SER A 25 8.81 9.11 0.54
N GLU A 26 7.98 10.02 1.00
CA GLU A 26 7.25 9.94 2.27
C GLU A 26 5.76 10.10 2.00
N THR A 27 4.97 9.21 2.56
CA THR A 27 3.51 9.26 2.55
C THR A 27 3.03 9.78 3.89
N ASP A 28 2.02 10.63 3.89
CA ASP A 28 1.28 11.08 5.06
C ASP A 28 -0.21 11.04 4.72
N ASP A 29 -0.93 10.14 5.36
CA ASP A 29 -2.36 9.94 5.10
C ASP A 29 -3.25 11.04 5.73
N GLY A 30 -2.67 11.93 6.54
CA GLY A 30 -3.41 13.02 7.18
C GLY A 30 -4.58 12.49 8.03
N ASP A 31 -5.77 13.03 7.78
CA ASP A 31 -7.03 12.66 8.48
C ASP A 31 -7.83 11.60 7.70
N SER A 32 -7.17 10.68 7.01
CA SER A 32 -7.84 9.67 6.18
C SER A 32 -8.56 8.61 7.01
N TYR A 33 -9.66 8.08 6.50
CA TYR A 33 -10.46 7.07 7.17
C TYR A 33 -11.13 6.10 6.20
N ASN A 34 -11.49 4.92 6.71
CA ASN A 34 -12.21 3.89 5.98
C ASN A 34 -13.72 4.14 6.02
N MET A 35 -14.30 4.47 4.87
CA MET A 35 -15.74 4.79 4.74
C MET A 35 -16.66 3.62 5.15
N THR A 36 -16.26 2.38 4.84
CA THR A 36 -17.05 1.19 5.21
C THR A 36 -17.03 0.99 6.72
N ALA A 37 -15.87 1.10 7.35
CA ALA A 37 -15.73 1.03 8.80
C ALA A 37 -16.51 2.16 9.48
N LEU A 38 -16.40 3.40 8.97
CA LEU A 38 -17.15 4.54 9.48
C LEU A 38 -18.66 4.27 9.47
N GLY A 39 -19.20 3.83 8.33
CA GLY A 39 -20.63 3.53 8.21
C GLY A 39 -21.09 2.42 9.16
N LEU A 40 -20.33 1.32 9.24
CA LEU A 40 -20.66 0.20 10.13
C LEU A 40 -20.62 0.60 11.61
N LEU A 41 -19.51 1.19 12.05
CA LEU A 41 -19.29 1.55 13.45
C LEU A 41 -20.27 2.65 13.91
N THR A 42 -20.56 3.62 13.04
CA THR A 42 -21.57 4.64 13.32
C THR A 42 -22.96 4.02 13.47
N THR A 43 -23.32 3.08 12.59
CA THR A 43 -24.58 2.34 12.69
C THR A 43 -24.66 1.55 13.99
N GLN A 44 -23.59 0.85 14.38
CA GLN A 44 -23.53 0.12 15.65
C GLN A 44 -23.65 1.06 16.86
N ALA A 45 -22.98 2.21 16.84
CA ALA A 45 -23.05 3.19 17.91
C ALA A 45 -24.46 3.80 18.07
N LEU A 46 -25.19 3.99 16.99
CA LEU A 46 -26.55 4.55 16.99
C LEU A 46 -27.67 3.52 17.23
N ALA A 47 -27.36 2.23 17.04
CA ALA A 47 -28.37 1.16 17.18
C ALA A 47 -29.10 1.15 18.52
N PRO A 48 -28.47 1.35 19.70
CA PRO A 48 -29.19 1.41 20.98
C PRO A 48 -30.22 2.52 21.02
N THR A 49 -29.90 3.71 20.53
CA THR A 49 -30.84 4.85 20.47
C THR A 49 -31.98 4.57 19.53
N TYR A 50 -31.70 4.01 18.33
CA TYR A 50 -32.76 3.63 17.38
C TYR A 50 -33.70 2.58 17.97
N ILE A 51 -33.16 1.48 18.50
CA ILE A 51 -33.94 0.36 19.06
C ILE A 51 -34.72 0.83 20.29
N GLY A 52 -34.12 1.61 21.18
CA GLY A 52 -34.75 2.15 22.37
C GLY A 52 -35.92 3.05 22.04
N THR A 53 -35.79 3.95 21.06
CA THR A 53 -36.85 4.84 20.61
C THR A 53 -37.98 4.05 19.94
N TYR A 54 -37.65 3.10 19.06
CA TYR A 54 -38.62 2.23 18.39
C TYR A 54 -39.42 1.41 19.39
N ALA A 55 -38.74 0.71 20.30
CA ALA A 55 -39.38 -0.11 21.33
C ALA A 55 -40.20 0.74 22.30
N GLY A 56 -39.64 1.88 22.75
CA GLY A 56 -40.33 2.80 23.67
C GLY A 56 -41.65 3.34 23.11
N ALA A 57 -41.76 3.57 21.81
CA ALA A 57 -42.97 4.01 21.16
C ALA A 57 -44.08 2.93 21.13
N LEU A 58 -43.71 1.64 21.09
CA LEU A 58 -44.64 0.52 20.99
C LEU A 58 -44.98 -0.10 22.37
N LEU A 59 -44.04 0.00 23.32
CA LEU A 59 -44.15 -0.66 24.62
C LEU A 59 -45.44 -0.33 25.41
N PRO A 60 -45.93 0.93 25.46
CA PRO A 60 -47.17 1.25 26.17
C PRO A 60 -48.39 0.47 25.65
N LYS A 61 -48.51 0.31 24.34
CA LYS A 61 -49.61 -0.47 23.71
C LYS A 61 -49.50 -1.95 24.04
N ILE A 62 -48.27 -2.49 23.98
CA ILE A 62 -48.04 -3.90 24.30
C ILE A 62 -48.38 -4.19 25.75
N LEU A 63 -47.96 -3.34 26.69
CA LEU A 63 -48.18 -3.51 28.12
C LEU A 63 -49.68 -3.38 28.51
N THR A 64 -50.46 -2.60 27.74
CA THR A 64 -51.92 -2.45 27.97
C THR A 64 -52.74 -3.48 27.18
N GLY A 65 -52.12 -4.45 26.50
CA GLY A 65 -52.81 -5.49 25.73
C GLY A 65 -53.46 -4.97 24.45
N GLN A 66 -53.10 -3.77 23.98
CA GLN A 66 -53.62 -3.21 22.73
C GLN A 66 -52.89 -3.82 21.52
N THR A 67 -53.63 -4.00 20.44
CA THR A 67 -53.05 -4.49 19.19
C THR A 67 -52.12 -3.43 18.58
N VAL A 68 -50.88 -3.81 18.29
CA VAL A 68 -49.92 -2.96 17.55
C VAL A 68 -50.21 -3.08 16.06
N THR A 69 -50.65 -1.98 15.45
CA THR A 69 -50.96 -1.90 14.01
C THR A 69 -49.72 -1.58 13.18
N ASP A 70 -49.78 -1.77 11.85
CA ASP A 70 -48.67 -1.38 10.95
C ASP A 70 -48.46 0.15 10.92
N ALA A 71 -49.50 0.93 11.14
CA ALA A 71 -49.41 2.38 11.32
C ALA A 71 -48.58 2.75 12.57
N ASP A 72 -48.75 2.02 13.67
CA ASP A 72 -47.96 2.22 14.89
C ASP A 72 -46.48 1.88 14.67
N LYS A 73 -46.23 0.78 13.98
CA LYS A 73 -44.85 0.39 13.62
C LYS A 73 -44.20 1.44 12.73
N ALA A 74 -44.92 1.95 11.72
CA ALA A 74 -44.40 2.99 10.82
C ALA A 74 -44.10 4.31 11.58
N ALA A 75 -45.00 4.71 12.51
CA ALA A 75 -44.79 5.89 13.33
C ALA A 75 -43.58 5.72 14.28
N ALA A 76 -43.45 4.55 14.92
CA ALA A 76 -42.33 4.21 15.77
C ALA A 76 -40.99 4.21 14.98
N GLN A 77 -41.00 3.67 13.76
CA GLN A 77 -39.86 3.67 12.88
C GLN A 77 -39.46 5.10 12.47
N ALA A 78 -40.41 5.95 12.12
CA ALA A 78 -40.13 7.35 11.77
C ALA A 78 -39.53 8.11 12.96
N ALA A 79 -40.06 7.90 14.18
CA ALA A 79 -39.49 8.48 15.40
C ALA A 79 -38.07 7.99 15.69
N ALA A 80 -37.82 6.69 15.52
CA ALA A 80 -36.51 6.11 15.71
C ALA A 80 -35.47 6.64 14.68
N TYR A 81 -35.85 6.79 13.42
CA TYR A 81 -35.01 7.43 12.42
C TYR A 81 -34.72 8.90 12.75
N ALA A 82 -35.75 9.66 13.17
CA ALA A 82 -35.54 11.06 13.55
C ALA A 82 -34.55 11.20 14.72
N ALA A 83 -34.59 10.27 15.68
CA ALA A 83 -33.73 10.29 16.85
C ALA A 83 -32.22 10.05 16.54
N VAL A 84 -31.90 9.43 15.39
CA VAL A 84 -30.53 9.11 14.99
C VAL A 84 -30.02 9.96 13.81
N GLN A 85 -30.81 10.90 13.32
CA GLN A 85 -30.38 11.81 12.25
C GLN A 85 -29.42 12.87 12.77
N PRO A 86 -28.39 13.26 11.98
CA PRO A 86 -27.54 14.40 12.30
C PRO A 86 -28.41 15.66 12.58
N GLY A 87 -28.11 16.38 13.65
CA GLY A 87 -28.86 17.58 14.02
C GLY A 87 -30.19 17.34 14.76
N ALA A 88 -30.45 16.13 15.24
CA ALA A 88 -31.67 15.77 15.99
C ALA A 88 -31.79 16.41 17.39
N GLY A 89 -31.15 17.56 17.61
CA GLY A 89 -31.24 18.36 18.84
C GLY A 89 -30.31 17.94 19.97
N THR A 90 -29.64 16.79 19.86
CA THR A 90 -28.66 16.29 20.84
C THR A 90 -27.24 16.27 20.33
N ASN A 91 -26.98 16.53 19.04
CA ASN A 91 -25.70 16.34 18.35
C ASN A 91 -25.11 14.92 18.50
N LEU A 92 -25.85 14.00 19.14
CA LEU A 92 -25.35 12.68 19.48
C LEU A 92 -24.86 11.91 18.26
N ALA A 93 -25.63 11.98 17.15
CA ALA A 93 -25.25 11.30 15.90
C ALA A 93 -23.99 11.94 15.28
N GLU A 94 -23.85 13.25 15.33
CA GLU A 94 -22.71 13.99 14.80
C GLU A 94 -21.46 13.78 15.66
N ASP A 95 -21.59 13.84 16.97
CA ASP A 95 -20.49 13.60 17.91
C ASP A 95 -19.98 12.16 17.81
N GLN A 96 -20.86 11.19 17.66
CA GLN A 96 -20.47 9.79 17.46
C GLN A 96 -19.83 9.58 16.09
N LEU A 97 -20.35 10.18 15.03
CA LEU A 97 -19.75 10.14 13.71
C LEU A 97 -18.32 10.71 13.74
N LYS A 98 -18.13 11.82 14.43
CA LYS A 98 -16.82 12.45 14.63
C LYS A 98 -15.89 11.54 15.43
N ALA A 99 -16.32 11.01 16.54
CA ALA A 99 -15.51 10.11 17.38
C ALA A 99 -15.07 8.84 16.64
N VAL A 100 -15.96 8.25 15.86
CA VAL A 100 -15.63 7.07 15.03
C VAL A 100 -14.66 7.44 13.90
N ARG A 101 -14.86 8.58 13.25
CA ARG A 101 -14.01 9.03 12.14
C ARG A 101 -12.59 9.35 12.60
N GLU A 102 -12.43 10.03 13.74
CA GLU A 102 -11.15 10.46 14.29
C GLU A 102 -10.46 9.37 15.12
N GLY A 103 -11.19 8.36 15.57
CA GLY A 103 -10.62 7.21 16.26
C GLY A 103 -9.87 6.29 15.31
N LEU A 104 -8.72 5.75 15.73
CA LEU A 104 -7.95 4.80 14.95
C LEU A 104 -8.66 3.44 14.84
N PHE A 105 -8.46 2.76 13.74
CA PHE A 105 -9.15 1.51 13.41
C PHE A 105 -8.99 0.42 14.50
N GLN A 106 -7.80 0.23 15.06
CA GLN A 106 -7.57 -0.75 16.15
C GLN A 106 -8.23 -0.37 17.47
N ARG A 107 -8.59 0.90 17.64
CA ARG A 107 -9.25 1.42 18.85
C ARG A 107 -10.75 1.57 18.66
N GLY A 108 -11.32 0.89 17.65
CA GLY A 108 -12.75 0.93 17.38
C GLY A 108 -13.19 2.14 16.57
N GLY A 109 -12.29 2.82 15.88
CA GLY A 109 -12.57 3.92 14.97
C GLY A 109 -12.52 3.51 13.50
N ALA A 110 -12.52 4.48 12.61
CA ALA A 110 -12.41 4.32 11.16
C ALA A 110 -11.14 4.94 10.58
N GLY A 111 -10.40 5.73 11.36
CA GLY A 111 -9.17 6.38 10.97
C GLY A 111 -8.05 5.38 10.72
N PHE A 112 -7.23 5.65 9.71
CA PHE A 112 -6.02 4.89 9.44
C PHE A 112 -4.86 5.84 9.18
N ILE A 113 -3.65 5.35 9.42
CA ILE A 113 -2.40 6.07 9.26
C ILE A 113 -1.51 5.27 8.33
N ASP A 114 -0.84 5.95 7.41
CA ASP A 114 0.32 5.45 6.68
C ASP A 114 1.34 6.60 6.57
N ASN A 115 2.33 6.59 7.45
CA ASN A 115 3.46 7.52 7.46
C ASN A 115 4.74 6.78 7.07
N SER A 116 4.65 5.98 6.02
CA SER A 116 5.76 5.17 5.51
C SER A 116 6.70 5.98 4.65
N ARG A 117 7.97 5.57 4.64
CA ARG A 117 9.03 6.17 3.84
C ARG A 117 9.71 5.13 2.97
N LEU A 118 10.17 5.58 1.81
CA LEU A 118 11.04 4.82 0.92
C LEU A 118 12.31 5.63 0.67
N TYR A 119 13.44 5.06 1.04
CA TYR A 119 14.77 5.55 0.65
C TYR A 119 15.29 4.70 -0.48
N HIS A 120 15.77 5.33 -1.54
CA HIS A 120 16.32 4.63 -2.69
C HIS A 120 17.59 5.31 -3.18
N THR A 121 18.62 4.50 -3.42
CA THR A 121 19.86 4.93 -4.06
C THR A 121 20.16 3.97 -5.20
N GLU A 122 20.55 4.50 -6.34
CA GLU A 122 20.99 3.71 -7.49
C GLU A 122 22.18 4.34 -8.19
N PHE A 123 22.98 3.50 -8.82
CA PHE A 123 24.10 3.94 -9.64
C PHE A 123 24.21 3.08 -10.89
N ASN A 124 24.81 3.68 -11.92
CA ASN A 124 25.26 2.99 -13.13
C ASN A 124 26.57 3.60 -13.59
N TYR A 125 27.45 2.77 -14.11
CA TYR A 125 28.69 3.18 -14.76
C TYR A 125 28.88 2.44 -16.09
N ASN A 126 29.16 3.20 -17.17
CA ASN A 126 29.44 2.68 -18.50
C ASN A 126 30.93 2.84 -18.81
N PHE A 127 31.61 1.73 -19.05
CA PHE A 127 33.03 1.67 -19.33
C PHE A 127 33.38 1.92 -20.81
N GLY A 128 32.44 2.31 -21.65
CA GLY A 128 32.66 2.49 -23.10
C GLY A 128 33.75 3.48 -23.48
N HIS A 129 34.12 4.38 -22.56
CA HIS A 129 35.25 5.29 -22.77
C HIS A 129 36.64 4.71 -22.39
N LEU A 130 36.65 3.55 -21.73
CA LEU A 130 37.87 2.84 -21.28
C LEU A 130 38.09 1.52 -22.01
N ILE A 131 37.06 0.96 -22.62
CA ILE A 131 37.02 -0.39 -23.21
C ILE A 131 36.46 -0.31 -24.62
N ASP A 132 37.30 -0.51 -25.63
CA ASP A 132 36.90 -0.42 -27.04
C ASP A 132 36.30 -1.72 -27.60
N PHE A 133 36.64 -2.88 -27.01
CA PHE A 133 36.25 -4.17 -27.58
C PHE A 133 34.79 -4.53 -27.33
N ALA A 134 34.16 -3.97 -26.29
CA ALA A 134 32.74 -4.17 -25.93
C ALA A 134 32.24 -3.02 -25.05
N GLU A 135 30.95 -2.77 -25.08
CA GLU A 135 30.28 -1.87 -24.16
C GLU A 135 29.96 -2.64 -22.87
N ILE A 136 30.59 -2.26 -21.76
CA ILE A 136 30.39 -2.86 -20.45
C ILE A 136 29.74 -1.85 -19.53
N GLN A 137 28.69 -2.27 -18.84
CA GLN A 137 28.00 -1.46 -17.83
C GLN A 137 27.90 -2.26 -16.53
N VAL A 138 28.08 -1.57 -15.41
CA VAL A 138 27.78 -2.08 -14.06
C VAL A 138 26.86 -1.13 -13.37
N GLY A 139 26.02 -1.65 -12.52
CA GLY A 139 25.11 -0.82 -11.74
C GLY A 139 24.55 -1.57 -10.56
N GLY A 140 23.91 -0.82 -9.69
CA GLY A 140 23.26 -1.38 -8.52
C GLY A 140 22.27 -0.41 -7.90
N ASN A 141 21.50 -0.91 -6.96
CA ASN A 141 20.58 -0.12 -6.18
C ASN A 141 20.52 -0.63 -4.74
N PHE A 142 20.17 0.27 -3.86
CA PHE A 142 19.80 -0.02 -2.49
C PHE A 142 18.44 0.66 -2.20
N ARG A 143 17.55 -0.05 -1.51
CA ARG A 143 16.27 0.47 -1.03
C ARG A 143 16.12 0.13 0.44
N ARG A 144 15.59 1.08 1.20
CA ARG A 144 15.06 0.85 2.54
C ARG A 144 13.62 1.30 2.56
N TYR A 145 12.73 0.39 2.87
CA TYR A 145 11.35 0.67 3.23
C TYR A 145 11.31 0.88 4.74
N ASP A 146 10.67 1.93 5.18
CA ASP A 146 10.48 2.32 6.57
C ASP A 146 8.98 2.52 6.77
N LEU A 147 8.28 1.42 7.13
CA LEU A 147 6.83 1.37 7.21
C LEU A 147 6.36 1.81 8.59
N PHE A 148 5.29 2.61 8.62
CA PHE A 148 4.64 3.00 9.86
C PHE A 148 3.17 3.31 9.64
N SER A 149 2.30 2.61 10.37
CA SER A 149 0.86 2.77 10.31
C SER A 149 0.17 2.91 11.68
N ASP A 150 0.94 2.98 12.76
CA ASP A 150 0.43 2.89 14.14
C ASP A 150 -0.50 1.67 14.32
N GLY A 151 -0.16 0.55 13.64
CA GLY A 151 -0.90 -0.71 13.59
C GLY A 151 -2.22 -0.68 12.79
N THR A 152 -2.55 0.40 12.06
CA THR A 152 -3.81 0.49 11.30
C THR A 152 -3.80 -0.32 10.01
N VAL A 153 -2.61 -0.58 9.46
CA VAL A 153 -2.41 -1.30 8.20
C VAL A 153 -1.43 -2.46 8.35
N PHE A 154 -0.32 -2.23 9.08
CA PHE A 154 0.75 -3.21 9.24
C PHE A 154 0.77 -3.81 10.64
N ASN A 155 1.29 -5.04 10.77
CA ASN A 155 1.54 -5.65 12.07
C ASN A 155 2.85 -5.13 12.67
N GLU A 156 2.79 -3.97 13.30
CA GLU A 156 3.91 -3.29 13.95
C GLU A 156 4.00 -3.60 15.46
N ASN A 157 3.00 -4.30 15.99
CA ASN A 157 2.93 -4.61 17.42
C ASN A 157 3.93 -5.72 17.79
N GLN A 158 4.98 -5.37 18.50
CA GLN A 158 6.01 -6.29 19.00
C GLN A 158 5.55 -7.12 20.22
N GLY A 159 4.25 -7.15 20.50
CA GLY A 159 3.71 -7.89 21.64
C GLY A 159 3.80 -7.17 23.01
N ASN A 160 4.38 -5.98 23.04
CA ASN A 160 4.53 -5.15 24.24
C ASN A 160 3.54 -3.95 24.28
N GLY A 161 2.65 -3.86 23.28
CA GLY A 161 1.69 -2.76 23.12
C GLY A 161 2.27 -1.48 22.50
N THR A 162 3.53 -1.50 22.07
CA THR A 162 4.14 -0.43 21.30
C THR A 162 4.14 -0.79 19.81
N TYR A 163 4.03 0.23 18.97
CA TYR A 163 4.13 0.12 17.52
C TYR A 163 5.47 0.68 17.07
N GLU A 164 6.30 -0.16 16.47
CA GLU A 164 7.63 0.22 16.01
C GLU A 164 7.67 0.15 14.49
N ARG A 165 8.46 1.03 13.86
CA ARG A 165 8.63 1.04 12.42
C ARG A 165 9.19 -0.28 11.92
N ILE A 166 8.68 -0.76 10.77
CA ILE A 166 9.18 -1.96 10.10
C ILE A 166 10.17 -1.50 9.03
N GLU A 167 11.45 -1.76 9.25
CA GLU A 167 12.49 -1.49 8.26
C GLU A 167 12.75 -2.75 7.43
N ILE A 168 12.91 -2.59 6.11
CA ILE A 168 13.20 -3.67 5.17
C ILE A 168 14.25 -3.19 4.19
N ASP A 169 15.38 -3.84 4.17
CA ASP A 169 16.47 -3.55 3.24
C ASP A 169 16.43 -4.45 2.01
N GLU A 170 16.65 -3.83 0.85
CA GLU A 170 16.76 -4.51 -0.43
C GLU A 170 17.92 -3.92 -1.24
N PHE A 171 18.75 -4.78 -1.83
CA PHE A 171 19.80 -4.35 -2.73
C PHE A 171 19.89 -5.23 -3.97
N GLY A 172 20.40 -4.65 -5.04
CA GLY A 172 20.65 -5.34 -6.28
C GLY A 172 21.87 -4.83 -6.99
N PHE A 173 22.59 -5.74 -7.67
CA PHE A 173 23.74 -5.43 -8.50
C PHE A 173 23.61 -6.11 -9.85
N TYR A 174 24.05 -5.46 -10.91
CA TYR A 174 24.06 -6.05 -12.24
C TYR A 174 25.32 -5.67 -13.02
N THR A 175 25.67 -6.54 -13.96
CA THR A 175 26.60 -6.23 -15.04
C THR A 175 25.98 -6.58 -16.38
N GLN A 176 26.30 -5.81 -17.38
CA GLN A 176 25.88 -6.00 -18.76
C GLN A 176 27.06 -5.83 -19.70
N ILE A 177 27.19 -6.73 -20.64
CA ILE A 177 28.12 -6.63 -21.75
C ILE A 177 27.36 -6.62 -23.07
N SER A 178 27.70 -5.72 -23.98
CA SER A 178 27.13 -5.62 -25.31
C SER A 178 28.23 -5.48 -26.34
N LYS A 179 28.19 -6.31 -27.38
CA LYS A 179 29.15 -6.23 -28.49
C LYS A 179 28.44 -6.28 -29.83
N LYS A 180 28.90 -5.43 -30.71
CA LYS A 180 28.44 -5.38 -32.09
C LYS A 180 29.49 -6.01 -33.02
N PHE A 181 29.04 -7.00 -33.80
CA PHE A 181 29.83 -7.70 -34.80
C PHE A 181 29.20 -7.41 -36.15
N ASP A 182 29.67 -6.44 -36.90
CA ASP A 182 29.09 -6.01 -38.17
C ASP A 182 27.55 -5.92 -38.14
N ARG A 183 26.85 -7.00 -38.50
CA ARG A 183 25.38 -7.09 -38.59
C ARG A 183 24.72 -7.69 -37.35
N LEU A 184 25.50 -8.26 -36.43
CA LEU A 184 25.02 -8.91 -35.22
C LEU A 184 25.37 -8.07 -34.00
N LYS A 185 24.38 -7.74 -33.18
CA LYS A 185 24.58 -7.20 -31.83
C LYS A 185 24.18 -8.26 -30.81
N ALA A 186 25.13 -8.66 -29.97
CA ALA A 186 24.89 -9.55 -28.83
C ALA A 186 24.94 -8.75 -27.53
N THR A 187 24.01 -9.01 -26.63
CA THR A 187 23.99 -8.42 -25.29
C THR A 187 23.72 -9.52 -24.28
N ALA A 188 24.50 -9.55 -23.19
CA ALA A 188 24.27 -10.43 -22.07
C ALA A 188 24.30 -9.61 -20.77
N SER A 189 23.49 -9.95 -19.81
CA SER A 189 23.50 -9.35 -18.47
C SER A 189 23.17 -10.39 -17.42
N ILE A 190 23.70 -10.16 -16.23
CA ILE A 190 23.38 -10.91 -15.03
C ILE A 190 23.09 -9.91 -13.92
N ARG A 191 22.04 -10.19 -13.15
CA ARG A 191 21.64 -9.37 -12.01
C ARG A 191 21.45 -10.26 -10.79
N TYR A 192 21.92 -9.80 -9.65
CA TYR A 192 21.63 -10.37 -8.34
C TYR A 192 20.80 -9.38 -7.54
N ASP A 193 19.72 -9.86 -6.93
CA ASP A 193 18.85 -9.09 -6.04
C ASP A 193 18.68 -9.84 -4.73
N LYS A 194 18.72 -9.12 -3.62
CA LYS A 194 18.47 -9.62 -2.28
C LYS A 194 17.54 -8.67 -1.55
N ASN A 195 16.41 -9.19 -1.09
CA ASN A 195 15.53 -8.55 -0.11
C ASN A 195 15.77 -9.22 1.24
N GLU A 196 15.65 -8.49 2.33
CA GLU A 196 15.91 -8.99 3.68
C GLU A 196 15.09 -10.25 4.01
N ASN A 197 13.81 -10.27 3.62
CA ASN A 197 12.86 -11.33 3.94
C ASN A 197 12.87 -12.52 2.97
N PHE A 198 13.58 -12.45 1.84
CA PHE A 198 13.59 -13.48 0.80
C PHE A 198 15.00 -13.87 0.40
N ASP A 199 15.15 -15.08 -0.10
CA ASP A 199 16.43 -15.56 -0.62
C ASP A 199 16.89 -14.73 -1.83
N GLY A 200 18.22 -14.58 -1.96
CA GLY A 200 18.82 -13.87 -3.07
C GLY A 200 18.53 -14.55 -4.41
N GLN A 201 18.26 -13.75 -5.43
CA GLN A 201 17.89 -14.22 -6.76
C GLN A 201 18.88 -13.76 -7.82
N VAL A 202 19.22 -14.67 -8.72
CA VAL A 202 20.08 -14.38 -9.88
C VAL A 202 19.22 -14.42 -11.15
N THR A 203 19.22 -13.34 -11.91
CA THR A 203 18.43 -13.21 -13.14
C THR A 203 19.33 -12.96 -14.35
N PRO A 204 19.66 -13.99 -15.14
CA PRO A 204 20.36 -13.84 -16.40
C PRO A 204 19.44 -13.34 -17.52
N ARG A 205 20.00 -12.55 -18.43
CA ARG A 205 19.37 -12.11 -19.68
C ARG A 205 20.38 -12.19 -20.81
N ALA A 206 19.93 -12.63 -21.97
CA ALA A 206 20.68 -12.60 -23.22
C ALA A 206 19.79 -12.12 -24.37
N SER A 207 20.34 -11.37 -25.31
CA SER A 207 19.64 -10.98 -26.53
C SER A 207 20.60 -10.89 -27.72
N LEU A 208 20.07 -11.22 -28.89
CA LEU A 208 20.74 -11.13 -30.16
C LEU A 208 19.89 -10.29 -31.11
N VAL A 209 20.50 -9.38 -31.84
CA VAL A 209 19.85 -8.59 -32.89
C VAL A 209 20.69 -8.75 -34.16
N TYR A 210 20.07 -9.28 -35.22
CA TYR A 210 20.69 -9.42 -36.54
C TYR A 210 20.03 -8.47 -37.53
N SER A 211 20.85 -7.61 -38.17
CA SER A 211 20.39 -6.64 -39.17
C SER A 211 20.66 -7.20 -40.56
N ALA A 212 19.59 -7.60 -41.26
CA ALA A 212 19.61 -8.19 -42.60
C ALA A 212 19.23 -7.15 -43.67
N GLY A 213 19.41 -7.54 -44.92
CA GLY A 213 19.18 -6.69 -46.10
C GLY A 213 20.43 -5.93 -46.52
N LYS A 214 20.39 -5.35 -47.70
CA LYS A 214 21.51 -4.65 -48.31
C LYS A 214 21.85 -3.38 -47.51
N ASP A 215 20.81 -2.66 -47.05
CA ASP A 215 20.89 -1.43 -46.29
C ASP A 215 20.57 -1.64 -44.79
N ARG A 216 20.59 -2.90 -44.29
CA ARG A 216 20.29 -3.31 -42.91
C ARG A 216 18.86 -2.93 -42.48
N GLU A 217 17.94 -2.92 -43.41
CA GLU A 217 16.54 -2.49 -43.23
C GLU A 217 15.70 -3.48 -42.42
N HIS A 218 16.13 -4.76 -42.31
CA HIS A 218 15.42 -5.78 -41.56
C HIS A 218 16.15 -6.13 -40.27
N ASN A 219 15.48 -6.10 -39.13
CA ASN A 219 16.04 -6.43 -37.84
C ASN A 219 15.32 -7.62 -37.20
N PHE A 220 16.03 -8.73 -37.07
CA PHE A 220 15.56 -9.92 -36.35
C PHE A 220 16.12 -9.90 -34.92
N ARG A 221 15.25 -10.10 -33.94
CA ARG A 221 15.62 -10.12 -32.52
C ARG A 221 15.20 -11.43 -31.88
N ALA A 222 16.11 -12.01 -31.10
CA ALA A 222 15.85 -13.11 -30.18
C ALA A 222 16.31 -12.70 -28.77
N SER A 223 15.54 -13.05 -27.74
CA SER A 223 15.92 -12.78 -26.35
C SER A 223 15.48 -13.89 -25.42
N PHE A 224 16.29 -14.13 -24.40
CA PHE A 224 16.01 -15.00 -23.27
C PHE A 224 16.22 -14.22 -21.98
N GLN A 225 15.32 -14.36 -21.02
CA GLN A 225 15.47 -13.79 -19.69
C GLN A 225 14.69 -14.61 -18.66
N THR A 226 15.20 -14.62 -17.44
CA THR A 226 14.46 -15.07 -16.27
C THR A 226 14.00 -13.85 -15.47
N GLY A 227 13.00 -14.03 -14.62
CA GLY A 227 12.51 -13.00 -13.72
C GLY A 227 11.91 -13.63 -12.48
N PHE A 228 11.88 -12.86 -11.41
CA PHE A 228 11.21 -13.20 -10.16
C PHE A 228 10.40 -11.99 -9.67
N ARG A 229 9.53 -12.21 -8.73
CA ARG A 229 8.80 -11.17 -8.04
C ARG A 229 8.67 -11.54 -6.56
N ASN A 230 9.18 -10.69 -5.69
CA ASN A 230 8.85 -10.75 -4.27
C ASN A 230 7.46 -10.12 -4.04
N PRO A 231 6.70 -10.58 -3.05
CA PRO A 231 5.53 -9.85 -2.56
C PRO A 231 5.91 -8.41 -2.21
N ASP A 232 5.01 -7.47 -2.46
CA ASP A 232 5.22 -6.09 -2.02
C ASP A 232 5.16 -5.97 -0.49
N THR A 233 5.53 -4.82 0.04
CA THR A 233 5.60 -4.61 1.50
C THR A 233 4.25 -4.76 2.17
N GLN A 234 3.17 -4.33 1.53
CA GLN A 234 1.82 -4.51 2.03
C GLN A 234 1.44 -5.99 2.09
N ALA A 235 1.69 -6.75 1.02
CA ALA A 235 1.42 -8.19 1.00
C ALA A 235 2.26 -8.97 2.02
N GLN A 236 3.41 -8.45 2.43
CA GLN A 236 4.25 -9.05 3.46
C GLN A 236 3.72 -8.77 4.88
N PHE A 237 3.34 -7.54 5.19
CA PHE A 237 3.14 -7.06 6.57
C PHE A 237 1.72 -6.62 6.87
N ILE A 238 0.77 -6.73 5.93
CA ILE A 238 -0.60 -6.33 6.20
C ILE A 238 -1.18 -7.08 7.39
N PHE A 239 -1.77 -6.33 8.31
CA PHE A 239 -2.63 -6.83 9.37
C PHE A 239 -3.87 -5.93 9.42
N PHE A 240 -4.89 -6.32 8.70
CA PHE A 240 -6.07 -5.48 8.54
C PHE A 240 -7.34 -6.25 8.93
N PRO A 241 -7.88 -5.99 10.13
CA PRO A 241 -9.17 -6.53 10.53
C PRO A 241 -10.29 -5.92 9.67
N SER A 242 -11.05 -6.76 9.02
CA SER A 242 -12.22 -6.36 8.24
C SER A 242 -13.48 -7.03 8.79
N THR A 243 -14.65 -6.59 8.34
CA THR A 243 -15.93 -7.21 8.72
C THR A 243 -16.07 -8.67 8.27
N SER A 244 -15.31 -9.06 7.25
CA SER A 244 -15.34 -10.41 6.66
C SER A 244 -14.25 -11.33 7.19
N GLY A 245 -13.28 -10.82 7.96
CA GLY A 245 -12.12 -11.55 8.46
C GLY A 245 -10.89 -10.65 8.58
N ILE A 246 -9.76 -11.25 8.96
CA ILE A 246 -8.49 -10.55 9.09
C ILE A 246 -7.64 -10.82 7.85
N LEU A 247 -7.17 -9.77 7.18
CA LEU A 247 -6.16 -9.88 6.14
C LEU A 247 -4.80 -9.96 6.80
N LEU A 248 -4.10 -11.07 6.57
CA LEU A 248 -2.76 -11.32 7.11
C LEU A 248 -1.72 -11.33 5.99
N GLY A 249 -0.61 -10.65 6.21
CA GLY A 249 0.53 -10.69 5.32
C GLY A 249 1.31 -12.00 5.41
N SER A 250 2.24 -12.18 4.48
CA SER A 250 2.98 -13.44 4.30
C SER A 250 4.20 -13.59 5.21
N THR A 251 4.52 -12.61 6.05
CA THR A 251 5.65 -12.71 6.99
C THR A 251 5.32 -13.57 8.21
N ARG A 252 6.37 -14.11 8.86
CA ARG A 252 6.22 -14.89 10.08
C ARG A 252 5.75 -14.08 11.30
N ALA A 253 5.81 -12.76 11.20
CA ALA A 253 5.36 -11.85 12.25
C ALA A 253 3.83 -11.72 12.35
N ASN A 254 3.10 -12.19 11.33
CA ASN A 254 1.62 -12.17 11.27
C ASN A 254 1.00 -13.46 11.78
#